data_a8b5154f80376e3fd0e6b04daf467130
#
_entry.id   a8b5154f80376e3fd0e6b04daf467130
#
_cell.length_a   1.000
_cell.length_b   1.000
_cell.length_c   1.000
_cell.angle_alpha   90.00
_cell.angle_beta   90.00
_cell.angle_gamma   90.00
#
_symmetry.space_group_name_H-M   'P 1'
#
loop_
_entity.id
_entity.type
_entity.pdbx_description
1 polymer ?
#
loop_
_entity_poly.entity_id
_entity_poly.type
_entity_poly.pdbx_seq_one_letter_code
_entity_poly.pdbx_strand_id
1 'polypeptide(L)'
;MKTFVILSDTHRNTAPLQKIATVLSECDYIIHLGDMASDARELAREYPEKTYVLAGNNDFWGGESEIVLDAEERRIFACHGHRYGVKSGTERLVAAAKEHMCDIALFGHTHEAFVGEEDGVLLVNPGCMTRYSPRWSYCYLVISGKKAVATIVNI
;
A
#
# COMPACT_ATOMS: atom_id res chain seq x y z
N MET A 1 -14.81 6.54 10.80
CA MET A 1 -13.39 6.14 10.89
C MET A 1 -13.16 4.88 10.07
N LYS A 2 -12.12 4.86 9.28
CA LYS A 2 -11.70 3.72 8.45
C LYS A 2 -10.25 3.37 8.71
N THR A 3 -9.97 2.07 8.75
CA THR A 3 -8.65 1.51 9.02
C THR A 3 -8.16 0.70 7.84
N PHE A 4 -6.89 0.87 7.49
CA PHE A 4 -6.25 0.20 6.36
C PHE A 4 -4.98 -0.49 6.80
N VAL A 5 -4.77 -1.71 6.36
CA VAL A 5 -3.46 -2.38 6.38
C VAL A 5 -2.90 -2.33 4.97
N ILE A 6 -1.75 -1.68 4.83
CA ILE A 6 -1.09 -1.47 3.54
C ILE A 6 0.20 -2.29 3.50
N LEU A 7 0.32 -3.14 2.49
CA LEU A 7 1.38 -4.11 2.29
C LEU A 7 2.00 -3.93 0.91
N SER A 8 3.25 -4.31 0.74
CA SER A 8 3.92 -4.32 -0.56
C SER A 8 5.10 -5.30 -0.58
N ASP A 9 5.49 -5.69 -1.79
CA ASP A 9 6.78 -6.35 -2.05
C ASP A 9 7.00 -7.59 -1.16
N THR A 10 6.04 -8.50 -1.15
CA THR A 10 6.09 -9.74 -0.36
C THR A 10 7.06 -10.77 -0.95
N HIS A 11 7.23 -10.79 -2.27
CA HIS A 11 8.16 -11.66 -2.99
C HIS A 11 8.14 -13.13 -2.50
N ARG A 12 6.95 -13.73 -2.44
CA ARG A 12 6.68 -15.10 -2.00
C ARG A 12 7.02 -15.39 -0.53
N ASN A 13 7.15 -14.35 0.28
CA ASN A 13 7.32 -14.51 1.72
C ASN A 13 5.99 -14.26 2.44
N THR A 14 5.30 -15.33 2.79
CA THR A 14 4.00 -15.24 3.47
C THR A 14 4.09 -15.29 4.99
N ALA A 15 5.26 -15.58 5.54
CA ALA A 15 5.46 -15.66 6.99
C ALA A 15 5.10 -14.36 7.75
N PRO A 16 5.42 -13.15 7.24
CA PRO A 16 4.97 -11.92 7.90
C PRO A 16 3.46 -11.79 7.95
N LEU A 17 2.75 -12.25 6.92
CA LEU A 17 1.28 -12.17 6.87
C LEU A 17 0.63 -12.98 7.98
N GLN A 18 1.18 -14.15 8.29
CA GLN A 18 0.70 -14.99 9.39
C GLN A 18 0.87 -14.29 10.74
N LYS A 19 1.96 -13.55 10.92
CA LYS A 19 2.22 -12.80 12.15
C LYS A 19 1.23 -11.67 12.40
N ILE A 20 0.67 -11.09 11.35
CA ILE A 20 -0.28 -9.98 11.44
C ILE A 20 -1.72 -10.39 11.16
N ALA A 21 -2.03 -11.68 11.19
CA ALA A 21 -3.36 -12.22 10.86
C ALA A 21 -4.49 -11.55 11.66
N THR A 22 -4.29 -11.28 12.93
CA THR A 22 -5.28 -10.58 13.78
C THR A 22 -5.57 -9.18 13.24
N VAL A 23 -4.53 -8.40 12.91
CA VAL A 23 -4.68 -7.05 12.38
C VAL A 23 -5.40 -7.08 11.02
N LEU A 24 -5.05 -8.05 10.16
CA LEU A 24 -5.72 -8.26 8.87
C LEU A 24 -7.20 -8.58 9.05
N SER A 25 -7.56 -9.37 10.05
CA SER A 25 -8.97 -9.70 10.31
C SER A 25 -9.79 -8.51 10.80
N GLU A 26 -9.20 -7.62 11.59
CA GLU A 26 -9.87 -6.53 12.28
C GLU A 26 -9.96 -5.23 11.47
N CYS A 27 -9.05 -4.98 10.51
CA CYS A 27 -9.07 -3.75 9.71
C CYS A 27 -10.24 -3.70 8.73
N ASP A 28 -10.61 -2.48 8.31
CA ASP A 28 -11.68 -2.28 7.29
C ASP A 28 -11.20 -2.65 5.88
N TYR A 29 -9.95 -2.35 5.55
CA TYR A 29 -9.39 -2.56 4.20
C TYR A 29 -7.95 -3.07 4.24
N ILE A 30 -7.63 -3.90 3.24
CA ILE A 30 -6.28 -4.41 3.00
C ILE A 30 -5.88 -3.99 1.59
N ILE A 31 -4.72 -3.36 1.44
CA ILE A 31 -4.18 -2.95 0.14
C ILE A 31 -2.79 -3.55 -0.03
N HIS A 32 -2.62 -4.40 -1.04
CA HIS A 32 -1.31 -4.90 -1.46
C HIS A 32 -0.87 -4.16 -2.72
N LEU A 33 0.24 -3.44 -2.62
CA LEU A 33 0.71 -2.53 -3.66
C LEU A 33 1.53 -3.18 -4.78
N GLY A 34 1.59 -4.51 -4.81
CA GLY A 34 2.25 -5.24 -5.89
C GLY A 34 3.57 -5.89 -5.51
N ASP A 35 4.17 -6.48 -6.49
CA ASP A 35 5.30 -7.41 -6.46
C ASP A 35 4.98 -8.68 -5.67
N MET A 36 4.66 -9.70 -6.45
CA MET A 36 4.07 -10.97 -6.08
C MET A 36 2.61 -10.83 -5.62
N ALA A 37 1.80 -10.24 -6.49
CA ALA A 37 0.35 -10.17 -6.33
C ALA A 37 -0.30 -11.54 -6.06
N SER A 38 0.36 -12.64 -6.44
CA SER A 38 -0.06 -14.00 -6.11
C SER A 38 -0.18 -14.24 -4.60
N ASP A 39 0.70 -13.64 -3.78
CA ASP A 39 0.65 -13.76 -2.33
C ASP A 39 -0.61 -13.07 -1.77
N ALA A 40 -0.95 -11.93 -2.36
CA ALA A 40 -2.13 -11.16 -1.99
C ALA A 40 -3.45 -11.78 -2.45
N ARG A 41 -3.42 -12.66 -3.44
CA ARG A 41 -4.62 -13.39 -3.88
C ARG A 41 -5.16 -14.35 -2.82
N GLU A 42 -4.29 -14.92 -2.01
CA GLU A 42 -4.72 -15.72 -0.86
C GLU A 42 -5.43 -14.84 0.17
N LEU A 43 -4.88 -13.64 0.44
CA LEU A 43 -5.56 -12.65 1.29
C LEU A 43 -6.92 -12.25 0.71
N ALA A 44 -7.00 -12.04 -0.60
CA ALA A 44 -8.24 -11.68 -1.27
C ALA A 44 -9.28 -12.82 -1.24
N ARG A 45 -8.86 -14.08 -1.16
CA ARG A 45 -9.77 -15.21 -0.96
C ARG A 45 -10.27 -15.29 0.48
N GLU A 46 -9.40 -14.99 1.43
CA GLU A 46 -9.75 -15.01 2.86
C GLU A 46 -10.61 -13.78 3.24
N TYR A 47 -10.29 -12.62 2.66
CA TYR A 47 -10.98 -11.34 2.92
C TYR A 47 -11.47 -10.68 1.62
N PRO A 48 -12.43 -11.31 0.89
CA PRO A 48 -12.76 -10.89 -0.48
C PRO A 48 -13.38 -9.50 -0.58
N GLU A 49 -14.09 -9.04 0.44
CA GLU A 49 -14.83 -7.77 0.41
C GLU A 49 -13.99 -6.55 0.78
N LYS A 50 -12.77 -6.76 1.29
CA LYS A 50 -11.94 -5.67 1.80
C LYS A 50 -10.50 -5.63 1.27
N THR A 51 -10.15 -6.54 0.36
CA THR A 51 -8.77 -6.66 -0.14
C THR A 51 -8.66 -6.14 -1.57
N TYR A 52 -7.74 -5.18 -1.76
CA TYR A 52 -7.33 -4.65 -3.06
C TYR A 52 -5.93 -5.12 -3.37
N VAL A 53 -5.74 -5.68 -4.57
CA VAL A 53 -4.45 -6.21 -5.03
C VAL A 53 -4.03 -5.49 -6.29
N LEU A 54 -2.87 -4.84 -6.26
CA LEU A 54 -2.28 -4.14 -7.40
C LEU A 54 -1.15 -4.95 -8.01
N ALA A 55 -0.91 -4.74 -9.29
CA ALA A 55 0.19 -5.33 -10.01
C ALA A 55 1.44 -4.45 -9.93
N GLY A 56 2.56 -5.00 -9.49
CA GLY A 56 3.88 -4.40 -9.54
C GLY A 56 4.63 -4.78 -10.83
N ASN A 57 5.89 -4.36 -10.93
CA ASN A 57 6.73 -4.64 -12.09
C ASN A 57 7.14 -6.12 -12.23
N ASN A 58 7.00 -6.91 -11.16
CA ASN A 58 7.24 -8.37 -11.19
C ASN A 58 5.95 -9.19 -11.31
N ASP A 59 4.82 -8.57 -11.60
CA ASP A 59 3.53 -9.22 -11.77
C ASP A 59 3.13 -9.21 -13.26
N PHE A 60 3.15 -10.40 -13.90
CA PHE A 60 2.98 -10.54 -15.36
C PHE A 60 1.58 -10.96 -15.80
N TRP A 61 0.66 -11.21 -14.89
CA TRP A 61 -0.65 -11.81 -15.18
C TRP A 61 -1.79 -10.83 -15.43
N GLY A 62 -1.49 -9.57 -15.57
CA GLY A 62 -2.51 -8.54 -15.58
C GLY A 62 -3.05 -8.26 -14.18
N GLY A 63 -3.95 -7.34 -14.09
CA GLY A 63 -4.50 -6.77 -12.86
C GLY A 63 -4.38 -5.26 -12.92
N GLU A 64 -5.07 -4.60 -12.02
CA GLU A 64 -5.00 -3.15 -11.93
C GLU A 64 -3.62 -2.71 -11.44
N SER A 65 -3.02 -1.75 -12.12
CA SER A 65 -1.73 -1.19 -11.74
C SER A 65 -1.88 -0.01 -10.78
N GLU A 66 -3.06 0.59 -10.75
CA GLU A 66 -3.38 1.71 -9.87
C GLU A 66 -4.88 1.76 -9.60
N ILE A 67 -5.25 2.26 -8.42
CA ILE A 67 -6.64 2.47 -8.01
C ILE A 67 -6.81 3.81 -7.32
N VAL A 68 -8.03 4.32 -7.35
CA VAL A 68 -8.48 5.47 -6.57
C VAL A 68 -9.58 5.03 -5.62
N LEU A 69 -9.45 5.35 -4.35
CA LEU A 69 -10.41 5.02 -3.31
C LEU A 69 -10.82 6.27 -2.53
N ASP A 70 -12.11 6.40 -2.27
CA ASP A 70 -12.62 7.40 -1.34
C ASP A 70 -12.75 6.76 0.05
N ALA A 71 -12.26 7.43 1.07
CA ALA A 71 -12.37 7.00 2.45
C ALA A 71 -12.60 8.20 3.36
N GLU A 72 -13.77 8.23 4.00
CA GLU A 72 -14.20 9.40 4.77
C GLU A 72 -14.18 10.66 3.90
N GLU A 73 -13.44 11.69 4.31
CA GLU A 73 -13.27 12.93 3.54
C GLU A 73 -11.91 12.98 2.81
N ARG A 74 -11.25 11.83 2.62
CA ARG A 74 -9.95 11.72 1.94
C ARG A 74 -10.07 10.86 0.70
N ARG A 75 -9.20 11.13 -0.26
CA ARG A 75 -9.13 10.39 -1.51
C ARG A 75 -7.72 9.84 -1.72
N ILE A 76 -7.63 8.53 -1.92
CA ILE A 76 -6.39 7.76 -1.96
C ILE A 76 -6.08 7.36 -3.40
N PHE A 77 -4.87 7.67 -3.86
CA PHE A 77 -4.25 7.10 -5.04
C PHE A 77 -3.29 6.00 -4.61
N ALA A 78 -3.44 4.80 -5.10
CA ALA A 78 -2.56 3.68 -4.77
C ALA A 78 -2.00 3.04 -6.04
N CYS A 79 -0.70 2.77 -6.03
CA CYS A 79 0.02 2.14 -7.12
C CYS A 79 1.27 1.42 -6.58
N HIS A 80 1.92 0.59 -7.41
CA HIS A 80 3.22 0.04 -7.02
C HIS A 80 4.31 1.11 -7.00
N GLY A 81 4.29 2.03 -7.96
CA GLY A 81 5.20 3.18 -8.02
C GLY A 81 6.25 3.11 -9.11
N HIS A 82 6.54 1.93 -9.69
CA HIS A 82 7.58 1.77 -10.72
C HIS A 82 7.33 2.64 -11.96
N ARG A 83 6.06 2.87 -12.34
CA ARG A 83 5.70 3.72 -13.48
C ARG A 83 5.93 5.21 -13.23
N TYR A 84 6.06 5.62 -11.99
CA TYR A 84 6.26 7.00 -11.58
C TYR A 84 7.69 7.29 -11.13
N GLY A 85 8.62 6.34 -11.35
CA GLY A 85 10.04 6.52 -11.07
C GLY A 85 10.36 6.80 -9.60
N VAL A 86 9.62 6.18 -8.67
CA VAL A 86 9.72 6.49 -7.24
C VAL A 86 11.08 6.20 -6.60
N LYS A 87 11.95 5.41 -7.26
CA LYS A 87 13.34 5.22 -6.83
C LYS A 87 14.21 6.47 -7.05
N SER A 88 13.78 7.37 -7.92
CA SER A 88 14.51 8.60 -8.26
C SER A 88 13.85 9.87 -7.70
N GLY A 89 12.71 9.75 -7.06
CA GLY A 89 11.97 10.86 -6.49
C GLY A 89 10.46 10.63 -6.53
N THR A 90 9.72 11.46 -5.86
CA THR A 90 8.26 11.33 -5.69
C THR A 90 7.44 12.36 -6.46
N GLU A 91 8.07 13.24 -7.21
CA GLU A 91 7.40 14.36 -7.91
C GLU A 91 6.35 13.88 -8.91
N ARG A 92 6.66 12.84 -9.68
CA ARG A 92 5.73 12.26 -10.67
C ARG A 92 4.56 11.54 -9.99
N LEU A 93 4.80 10.89 -8.87
CA LEU A 93 3.74 10.26 -8.07
C LEU A 93 2.78 11.30 -7.50
N VAL A 94 3.31 12.38 -6.94
CA VAL A 94 2.51 13.51 -6.41
C VAL A 94 1.67 14.13 -7.51
N ALA A 95 2.26 14.37 -8.69
CA ALA A 95 1.54 14.91 -9.84
C ALA A 95 0.38 13.98 -10.27
N ALA A 96 0.61 12.67 -10.32
CA ALA A 96 -0.42 11.69 -10.65
C ALA A 96 -1.56 11.67 -9.62
N ALA A 97 -1.23 11.70 -8.34
CA ALA A 97 -2.24 11.78 -7.27
C ALA A 97 -3.10 13.04 -7.42
N LYS A 98 -2.50 14.18 -7.70
CA LYS A 98 -3.23 15.44 -7.92
C LYS A 98 -4.11 15.44 -9.16
N GLU A 99 -3.67 14.83 -10.27
CA GLU A 99 -4.48 14.65 -11.47
C GLU A 99 -5.77 13.86 -11.17
N HIS A 100 -5.70 12.91 -10.25
CA HIS A 100 -6.85 12.13 -9.78
C HIS A 100 -7.59 12.80 -8.61
N MET A 101 -7.24 14.03 -8.25
CA MET A 101 -7.79 14.76 -7.10
C MET A 101 -7.62 14.00 -5.78
N CYS A 102 -6.51 13.30 -5.63
CA CYS A 102 -6.15 12.55 -4.42
C CYS A 102 -5.20 13.35 -3.54
N ASP A 103 -5.37 13.21 -2.24
CA ASP A 103 -4.54 13.86 -1.22
C ASP A 103 -3.74 12.86 -0.37
N ILE A 104 -3.85 11.57 -0.71
CA ILE A 104 -3.02 10.48 -0.16
C ILE A 104 -2.50 9.67 -1.35
N ALA A 105 -1.20 9.36 -1.36
CA ALA A 105 -0.59 8.48 -2.34
C ALA A 105 0.14 7.32 -1.65
N LEU A 106 -0.25 6.10 -1.97
CA LEU A 106 0.34 4.87 -1.47
C LEU A 106 1.21 4.26 -2.57
N PHE A 107 2.44 3.89 -2.23
CA PHE A 107 3.39 3.30 -3.18
C PHE A 107 4.33 2.31 -2.49
N GLY A 108 4.92 1.40 -3.25
CA GLY A 108 5.92 0.44 -2.81
C GLY A 108 7.20 0.56 -3.63
N HIS A 109 7.68 -0.55 -4.17
CA HIS A 109 8.79 -0.65 -5.11
C HIS A 109 10.18 -0.33 -4.56
N THR A 110 10.34 0.67 -3.70
CA THR A 110 11.64 1.05 -3.13
C THR A 110 12.12 0.09 -2.05
N HIS A 111 11.21 -0.71 -1.49
CA HIS A 111 11.42 -1.56 -0.31
C HIS A 111 11.75 -0.78 0.98
N GLU A 112 11.62 0.53 0.96
CA GLU A 112 11.91 1.41 2.10
C GLU A 112 10.63 2.02 2.65
N ALA A 113 10.36 1.79 3.93
CA ALA A 113 9.21 2.38 4.61
C ALA A 113 9.37 3.90 4.68
N PHE A 114 8.29 4.61 4.34
CA PHE A 114 8.31 6.07 4.31
C PHE A 114 6.91 6.63 4.60
N VAL A 115 6.84 7.66 5.43
CA VAL A 115 5.67 8.50 5.62
C VAL A 115 6.11 9.95 5.57
N GLY A 116 5.51 10.74 4.71
CA GLY A 116 5.81 12.16 4.58
C GLY A 116 4.72 12.90 3.84
N GLU A 117 4.86 14.20 3.72
CA GLU A 117 3.93 15.06 2.98
C GLU A 117 4.70 15.89 1.96
N GLU A 118 4.19 15.95 0.74
CA GLU A 118 4.75 16.73 -0.34
C GLU A 118 3.62 17.39 -1.11
N ASP A 119 3.66 18.71 -1.17
CA ASP A 119 2.71 19.53 -1.93
C ASP A 119 1.24 19.22 -1.61
N GLY A 120 0.94 19.01 -0.32
CA GLY A 120 -0.40 18.71 0.20
C GLY A 120 -0.82 17.25 0.05
N VAL A 121 0.05 16.36 -0.46
CA VAL A 121 -0.22 14.92 -0.60
C VAL A 121 0.52 14.14 0.48
N LEU A 122 -0.20 13.35 1.26
CA LEU A 122 0.38 12.39 2.21
C LEU A 122 0.94 11.20 1.42
N LEU A 123 2.25 11.02 1.50
CA LEU A 123 2.96 9.91 0.86
C LEU A 123 3.22 8.79 1.85
N VAL A 124 2.86 7.57 1.47
CA VAL A 124 3.03 6.40 2.33
C VAL A 124 3.63 5.24 1.53
N ASN A 125 4.76 4.73 2.00
CA ASN A 125 5.33 3.46 1.57
C ASN A 125 5.39 2.52 2.77
N PRO A 126 4.75 1.34 2.72
CA PRO A 126 4.71 0.43 3.86
C PRO A 126 6.03 -0.30 4.12
N GLY A 127 7.03 -0.14 3.25
CA GLY A 127 8.23 -0.97 3.23
C GLY A 127 8.00 -2.28 2.48
N CYS A 128 8.74 -3.31 2.84
CA CYS A 128 8.63 -4.61 2.18
C CYS A 128 8.60 -5.77 3.17
N MET A 129 8.24 -6.95 2.64
CA MET A 129 8.20 -8.21 3.39
C MET A 129 9.07 -9.29 2.73
N THR A 130 10.04 -8.90 1.90
CA THR A 130 10.91 -9.87 1.24
C THR A 130 11.77 -10.62 2.26
N ARG A 131 12.15 -11.87 1.94
CA ARG A 131 13.04 -12.68 2.80
C ARG A 131 14.40 -12.06 2.99
N TYR A 132 14.84 -11.23 2.06
CA TYR A 132 16.17 -10.60 2.07
C TYR A 132 16.20 -9.28 2.83
N SER A 133 15.05 -8.77 3.24
CA SER A 133 14.99 -7.57 4.06
C SER A 133 15.32 -7.91 5.51
N PRO A 134 16.15 -7.10 6.18
CA PRO A 134 16.45 -7.27 7.60
C PRO A 134 15.23 -6.91 8.48
N ARG A 135 14.27 -6.22 7.91
CA ARG A 135 13.05 -5.76 8.61
C ARG A 135 11.84 -5.91 7.70
N TRP A 136 10.81 -6.51 8.23
CA TRP A 136 9.49 -6.54 7.61
C TRP A 136 8.62 -5.46 8.22
N SER A 137 7.84 -4.79 7.40
CA SER A 137 6.95 -3.74 7.85
C SER A 137 5.67 -3.68 7.01
N TYR A 138 4.66 -3.09 7.60
CA TYR A 138 3.44 -2.66 6.93
C TYR A 138 3.06 -1.27 7.42
N CYS A 139 2.13 -0.61 6.75
CA CYS A 139 1.54 0.61 7.26
C CYS A 139 0.14 0.35 7.78
N TYR A 140 -0.14 0.85 8.97
CA TYR A 140 -1.49 0.96 9.51
C TYR A 140 -1.95 2.41 9.33
N LEU A 141 -2.92 2.62 8.42
CA LEU A 141 -3.46 3.94 8.11
C LEU A 141 -4.87 4.05 8.72
N VAL A 142 -5.08 5.10 9.47
CA VAL A 142 -6.39 5.44 10.06
C VAL A 142 -6.87 6.76 9.47
N ILE A 143 -8.09 6.77 8.94
CA ILE A 143 -8.74 7.96 8.42
C ILE A 143 -10.03 8.21 9.19
N SER A 144 -10.18 9.41 9.74
CA SER A 144 -11.38 9.86 10.44
C SER A 144 -11.70 11.30 10.02
N GLY A 145 -12.78 11.47 9.28
CA GLY A 145 -13.09 12.74 8.63
C GLY A 145 -11.95 13.16 7.68
N LYS A 146 -11.37 14.32 7.93
CA LYS A 146 -10.22 14.85 7.17
C LYS A 146 -8.87 14.41 7.74
N LYS A 147 -8.85 13.84 8.93
CA LYS A 147 -7.60 13.43 9.58
C LYS A 147 -7.17 12.05 9.08
N ALA A 148 -5.92 11.96 8.63
CA ALA A 148 -5.29 10.72 8.24
C ALA A 148 -3.97 10.55 9.01
N VAL A 149 -3.77 9.39 9.62
CA VAL A 149 -2.56 9.04 10.37
C VAL A 149 -2.03 7.72 9.84
N ALA A 150 -0.84 7.75 9.27
CA ALA A 150 -0.12 6.59 8.77
C ALA A 150 0.98 6.21 9.76
N THR A 151 1.00 4.96 10.18
CA THR A 151 1.98 4.42 11.13
C THR A 151 2.68 3.23 10.51
N ILE A 152 4.01 3.29 10.39
CA ILE A 152 4.80 2.13 9.99
C ILE A 152 4.95 1.20 11.18
N VAL A 153 4.58 -0.04 10.99
CA VAL A 153 4.66 -1.09 12.01
C VAL A 153 5.68 -2.12 11.56
N ASN A 154 6.72 -2.32 12.37
CA ASN A 154 7.72 -3.37 12.14
C ASN A 154 7.22 -4.69 12.74
N ILE A 155 7.50 -5.77 12.00
CA ILE A 155 7.07 -7.12 12.36
C ILE A 155 8.24 -7.92 12.95
#